data_9b9bee1b600f2aba37e5a20ab0854219
#
_entry.id   9b9bee1b600f2aba37e5a20ab0854219
#
_cell.length_a   1.000
_cell.length_b   1.000
_cell.length_c   1.000
_cell.angle_alpha   90.00
_cell.angle_beta   90.00
_cell.angle_gamma   90.00
#
_symmetry.space_group_name_H-M   'P 1'
#
loop_
_entity.id
_entity.type
_entity.pdbx_description
1 polymer ?
#
loop_
_entity_poly.entity_id
_entity_poly.type
_entity_poly.pdbx_seq_one_letter_code
_entity_poly.pdbx_strand_id
1 'polypeptide(L)'
;YNYVFQLKHKAQVWGQLDLQMRKPVLHVSSMYGRDNGYMALVGAFAKHPGNNNGALVFDLRQDPRVWQGYNSTQLQALLFSQKDDLPIGTARPAVKEVHVNKCPVVAPLQTLSDEQADQFYIDKTQCQKHLQYLRQDEDLCKALVEAFAQRPDFPSLDPDANLYGGGFFSDKDRKQMQQVHAQDPSTWNEGAFVFSDSRLDAMLFRLKARNYPHLLSGDEMQAWDAFRSERLLDASASGARTYEHFAKELNELGEKTKDPAKIAILEELHMYAESIYPMS
;
A
#
# COMPACT_ATOMS: atom_id res chain seq x y z
N TYR A 1 25.87 5.91 -3.15
CA TYR A 1 25.92 4.42 -3.20
C TYR A 1 26.66 3.87 -1.97
N ASN A 2 27.92 4.29 -1.72
CA ASN A 2 28.75 3.77 -0.63
C ASN A 2 28.15 3.98 0.77
N TYR A 3 27.45 5.10 1.00
CA TYR A 3 26.83 5.40 2.28
C TYR A 3 25.65 4.45 2.59
N VAL A 4 24.79 4.18 1.60
CA VAL A 4 23.64 3.29 1.77
C VAL A 4 24.09 1.85 2.05
N PHE A 5 25.21 1.41 1.44
CA PHE A 5 25.79 0.11 1.73
C PHE A 5 26.33 -0.02 3.15
N GLN A 6 26.67 1.09 3.83
CA GLN A 6 27.12 1.06 5.23
C GLN A 6 25.95 0.81 6.20
N LEU A 7 24.70 1.08 5.80
CA LEU A 7 23.50 0.87 6.63
C LEU A 7 22.91 -0.55 6.49
N LYS A 8 23.76 -1.58 6.35
CA LYS A 8 23.33 -2.98 6.19
C LYS A 8 22.69 -3.57 7.46
N HIS A 9 23.03 -3.04 8.63
CA HIS A 9 22.60 -3.59 9.91
C HIS A 9 21.55 -2.70 10.57
N LYS A 10 20.52 -3.34 11.13
CA LYS A 10 19.43 -2.67 11.86
C LYS A 10 19.93 -1.67 12.92
N ALA A 11 21.01 -2.04 13.64
CA ALA A 11 21.57 -1.18 14.68
C ALA A 11 22.09 0.16 14.13
N GLN A 12 22.65 0.14 12.92
CA GLN A 12 23.14 1.35 12.25
C GLN A 12 21.97 2.25 11.82
N VAL A 13 20.89 1.64 11.28
CA VAL A 13 19.68 2.37 10.91
C VAL A 13 19.03 3.01 12.15
N TRP A 14 18.89 2.25 13.25
CA TRP A 14 18.38 2.80 14.53
C TRP A 14 19.25 3.94 15.05
N GLY A 15 20.56 3.81 14.96
CA GLY A 15 21.49 4.87 15.34
C GLY A 15 21.36 6.16 14.50
N GLN A 16 21.02 6.03 13.22
CA GLN A 16 20.76 7.17 12.35
C GLN A 16 19.42 7.84 12.63
N LEU A 17 18.36 7.03 12.84
CA LEU A 17 17.01 7.56 13.09
C LEU A 17 16.90 8.37 14.39
N ASP A 18 17.72 8.06 15.40
CA ASP A 18 17.79 8.80 16.67
C ASP A 18 16.44 9.12 17.31
N LEU A 19 15.83 8.11 17.97
CA LEU A 19 14.51 8.26 18.64
C LEU A 19 14.45 9.35 19.72
N GLN A 20 15.59 9.93 20.11
CA GLN A 20 15.63 11.09 21.00
C GLN A 20 15.43 12.42 20.27
N MET A 21 15.26 12.36 18.94
CA MET A 21 15.00 13.53 18.09
C MET A 21 16.00 14.69 18.31
N ARG A 22 17.28 14.38 18.51
CA ARG A 22 18.32 15.42 18.71
C ARG A 22 18.60 16.19 17.44
N LYS A 23 18.42 15.57 16.27
CA LYS A 23 18.65 16.15 14.95
C LYS A 23 17.71 15.52 13.91
N PRO A 24 17.34 16.30 12.87
CA PRO A 24 16.59 15.73 11.75
C PRO A 24 17.44 14.76 10.95
N VAL A 25 16.77 13.80 10.31
CA VAL A 25 17.37 12.78 9.46
C VAL A 25 16.82 12.91 8.06
N LEU A 26 17.66 12.89 7.04
CA LEU A 26 17.23 12.80 5.65
C LEU A 26 16.74 11.38 5.38
N HIS A 27 15.51 11.25 4.88
CA HIS A 27 14.93 9.98 4.49
C HIS A 27 14.43 10.05 3.04
N VAL A 28 14.70 9.01 2.25
CA VAL A 28 14.25 8.90 0.86
C VAL A 28 13.16 7.85 0.74
N SER A 29 12.04 8.22 0.12
CA SER A 29 10.91 7.33 -0.13
C SER A 29 10.00 7.85 -1.22
N SER A 30 9.41 6.95 -2.02
CA SER A 30 8.41 7.29 -3.02
C SER A 30 7.18 8.02 -2.46
N MET A 31 6.91 7.92 -1.16
CA MET A 31 5.79 8.60 -0.51
C MET A 31 5.97 10.13 -0.40
N TYR A 32 7.18 10.66 -0.54
CA TYR A 32 7.41 12.10 -0.44
C TYR A 32 7.17 12.88 -1.73
N GLY A 33 6.83 12.18 -2.81
CA GLY A 33 6.51 12.78 -4.10
C GLY A 33 7.75 13.15 -4.93
N ARG A 34 7.52 13.19 -6.25
CA ARG A 34 8.57 13.47 -7.23
C ARG A 34 9.11 14.90 -7.13
N ASP A 35 8.23 15.86 -6.88
CA ASP A 35 8.57 17.28 -6.82
C ASP A 35 9.53 17.60 -5.67
N ASN A 36 9.53 16.77 -4.62
CA ASN A 36 10.47 16.85 -3.51
C ASN A 36 11.68 15.90 -3.68
N GLY A 37 11.97 15.44 -4.89
CA GLY A 37 13.04 14.47 -5.14
C GLY A 37 12.92 13.18 -4.34
N TYR A 38 11.70 12.80 -3.94
CA TYR A 38 11.42 11.68 -3.03
C TYR A 38 12.09 11.77 -1.66
N MET A 39 12.46 12.97 -1.22
CA MET A 39 13.18 13.23 0.03
C MET A 39 12.36 14.02 1.02
N ALA A 40 12.62 13.79 2.31
CA ALA A 40 12.15 14.61 3.41
C ALA A 40 13.16 14.61 4.56
N LEU A 41 13.21 15.70 5.33
CA LEU A 41 13.81 15.69 6.66
C LEU A 41 12.76 15.19 7.64
N VAL A 42 13.10 14.16 8.42
CA VAL A 42 12.19 13.50 9.34
C VAL A 42 12.72 13.49 10.76
N GLY A 43 11.81 13.50 11.74
CA GLY A 43 12.08 13.20 13.14
C GLY A 43 11.53 11.82 13.48
N ALA A 44 12.39 10.90 13.94
CA ALA A 44 11.96 9.59 14.41
C ALA A 44 11.56 9.69 15.88
N PHE A 45 10.27 9.56 16.18
CA PHE A 45 9.75 9.85 17.51
C PHE A 45 9.39 8.59 18.32
N ALA A 46 9.19 7.43 17.66
CA ALA A 46 8.84 6.20 18.37
C ALA A 46 9.20 4.94 17.56
N LYS A 47 9.22 3.79 18.24
CA LYS A 47 9.11 2.49 17.60
C LYS A 47 7.67 2.23 17.20
N HIS A 48 7.46 1.50 16.12
CA HIS A 48 6.12 1.09 15.71
C HIS A 48 5.53 0.10 16.73
N PRO A 49 4.29 0.30 17.22
CA PRO A 49 3.73 -0.50 18.32
C PRO A 49 3.52 -1.98 17.96
N GLY A 50 3.20 -2.29 16.70
CA GLY A 50 2.96 -3.65 16.22
C GLY A 50 4.10 -4.26 15.39
N ASN A 51 5.23 -3.53 15.18
CA ASN A 51 6.33 -4.02 14.34
C ASN A 51 7.70 -3.70 14.96
N ASN A 52 8.36 -4.69 15.51
CA ASN A 52 9.69 -4.55 16.12
C ASN A 52 10.78 -4.04 15.16
N ASN A 53 10.54 -4.06 13.86
CA ASN A 53 11.43 -3.53 12.84
C ASN A 53 10.96 -2.20 12.25
N GLY A 54 9.93 -1.59 12.83
CA GLY A 54 9.35 -0.33 12.39
C GLY A 54 9.76 0.85 13.29
N ALA A 55 10.10 1.97 12.68
CA ALA A 55 10.23 3.27 13.34
C ALA A 55 9.14 4.20 12.80
N LEU A 56 8.46 4.94 13.68
CA LEU A 56 7.56 6.01 13.28
C LEU A 56 8.35 7.30 13.12
N VAL A 57 8.23 7.91 11.96
CA VAL A 57 8.89 9.18 11.62
C VAL A 57 7.85 10.21 11.19
N PHE A 58 8.10 11.47 11.56
CA PHE A 58 7.29 12.62 11.18
C PHE A 58 8.03 13.44 10.10
N ASP A 59 7.36 13.79 9.01
CA ASP A 59 7.90 14.68 7.98
C ASP A 59 7.90 16.13 8.47
N LEU A 60 9.08 16.65 8.72
CA LEU A 60 9.30 17.96 9.34
C LEU A 60 9.01 19.15 8.42
N ARG A 61 8.61 18.93 7.18
CA ARG A 61 8.05 19.99 6.32
C ARG A 61 6.68 20.46 6.84
N GLN A 62 5.97 19.60 7.56
CA GLN A 62 4.73 19.97 8.23
C GLN A 62 4.99 20.47 9.66
N ASP A 63 4.22 21.48 10.06
CA ASP A 63 4.26 21.98 11.43
C ASP A 63 3.46 21.04 12.37
N PRO A 64 4.12 20.37 13.33
CA PRO A 64 3.42 19.43 14.22
C PRO A 64 2.38 20.09 15.12
N ARG A 65 2.47 21.41 15.35
CA ARG A 65 1.52 22.17 16.18
C ARG A 65 0.11 22.20 15.61
N VAL A 66 -0.06 21.93 14.32
CA VAL A 66 -1.39 21.80 13.69
C VAL A 66 -2.22 20.73 14.38
N TRP A 67 -1.60 19.70 14.94
CA TRP A 67 -2.28 18.59 15.62
C TRP A 67 -2.10 18.60 17.15
N GLN A 68 -1.60 19.70 17.71
CA GLN A 68 -1.48 19.85 19.16
C GLN A 68 -2.86 19.69 19.82
N GLY A 69 -2.94 18.86 20.86
CA GLY A 69 -4.18 18.57 21.57
C GLY A 69 -5.14 17.59 20.90
N TYR A 70 -4.79 17.05 19.71
CA TYR A 70 -5.56 15.95 19.11
C TYR A 70 -5.35 14.66 19.88
N ASN A 71 -6.43 13.90 20.12
CA ASN A 71 -6.35 12.58 20.72
C ASN A 71 -6.09 11.49 19.66
N SER A 72 -5.80 10.26 20.12
CA SER A 72 -5.47 9.14 19.24
C SER A 72 -6.59 8.77 18.26
N THR A 73 -7.85 8.89 18.64
CA THR A 73 -9.01 8.60 17.77
C THR A 73 -9.11 9.62 16.62
N GLN A 74 -8.93 10.90 16.93
CA GLN A 74 -8.92 11.95 15.90
C GLN A 74 -7.75 11.78 14.92
N LEU A 75 -6.55 11.49 15.45
CA LEU A 75 -5.37 11.24 14.63
C LEU A 75 -5.51 9.97 13.78
N GLN A 76 -6.10 8.91 14.33
CA GLN A 76 -6.40 7.68 13.59
C GLN A 76 -7.31 7.96 12.39
N ALA A 77 -8.39 8.70 12.61
CA ALA A 77 -9.30 9.09 11.53
C ALA A 77 -8.57 9.89 10.44
N LEU A 78 -7.68 10.83 10.79
CA LEU A 78 -6.89 11.59 9.82
C LEU A 78 -5.86 10.74 9.08
N LEU A 79 -5.17 9.84 9.78
CA LEU A 79 -4.08 9.03 9.23
C LEU A 79 -4.56 7.95 8.25
N PHE A 80 -5.72 7.34 8.52
CA PHE A 80 -6.17 6.13 7.82
C PHE A 80 -7.43 6.29 6.98
N SER A 81 -8.10 7.45 6.99
CA SER A 81 -9.19 7.76 6.04
C SER A 81 -8.69 7.78 4.60
N GLN A 82 -9.57 7.54 3.65
CA GLN A 82 -9.25 7.81 2.25
C GLN A 82 -9.06 9.31 2.04
N LYS A 83 -8.30 9.69 1.01
CA LYS A 83 -7.99 11.12 0.77
C LYS A 83 -9.24 11.94 0.51
N ASP A 84 -10.21 11.35 -0.17
CA ASP A 84 -11.47 12.00 -0.57
C ASP A 84 -12.48 12.09 0.59
N ASP A 85 -12.28 11.32 1.66
CA ASP A 85 -13.13 11.36 2.88
C ASP A 85 -12.69 12.45 3.87
N LEU A 86 -11.54 13.08 3.64
CA LEU A 86 -11.07 14.15 4.52
C LEU A 86 -11.79 15.47 4.21
N PRO A 87 -12.24 16.21 5.24
CA PRO A 87 -12.83 17.54 5.04
C PRO A 87 -11.86 18.45 4.27
N ILE A 88 -12.44 19.28 3.38
CA ILE A 88 -11.64 20.23 2.59
C ILE A 88 -10.81 21.13 3.52
N GLY A 89 -9.52 21.21 3.26
CA GLY A 89 -8.59 22.00 4.06
C GLY A 89 -8.02 21.30 5.29
N THR A 90 -8.40 20.04 5.55
CA THR A 90 -7.83 19.25 6.65
C THR A 90 -6.50 18.63 6.22
N ALA A 91 -5.42 18.95 6.93
CA ALA A 91 -4.12 18.34 6.70
C ALA A 91 -4.02 16.97 7.40
N ARG A 92 -3.53 15.96 6.68
CA ARG A 92 -3.17 14.66 7.26
C ARG A 92 -1.78 14.78 7.91
N PRO A 93 -1.57 14.27 9.14
CA PRO A 93 -0.23 14.19 9.70
C PRO A 93 0.68 13.35 8.81
N ALA A 94 1.81 13.90 8.40
CA ALA A 94 2.77 13.20 7.54
C ALA A 94 3.64 12.25 8.36
N VAL A 95 3.00 11.28 8.99
CA VAL A 95 3.66 10.21 9.75
C VAL A 95 3.84 9.00 8.85
N LYS A 96 5.03 8.41 8.93
CA LYS A 96 5.40 7.24 8.15
C LYS A 96 6.10 6.19 9.00
N GLU A 97 5.90 4.93 8.66
CA GLU A 97 6.72 3.83 9.15
C GLU A 97 7.96 3.65 8.28
N VAL A 98 9.13 3.58 8.91
CA VAL A 98 10.40 3.20 8.30
C VAL A 98 10.78 1.81 8.77
N HIS A 99 10.87 0.86 7.85
CA HIS A 99 11.28 -0.51 8.13
C HIS A 99 12.80 -0.62 8.19
N VAL A 100 13.37 -0.75 9.37
CA VAL A 100 14.82 -0.77 9.59
C VAL A 100 15.53 -2.01 9.03
N ASN A 101 14.77 -3.06 8.73
CA ASN A 101 15.27 -4.31 8.13
C ASN A 101 15.14 -4.38 6.60
N LYS A 102 14.61 -3.32 5.97
CA LYS A 102 14.45 -3.23 4.51
C LYS A 102 15.44 -2.25 3.86
N CYS A 103 16.62 -2.10 4.45
CA CYS A 103 17.69 -1.19 3.98
C CYS A 103 17.16 0.20 3.61
N PRO A 104 16.45 0.91 4.52
CA PRO A 104 15.91 2.22 4.21
C PRO A 104 17.04 3.22 3.92
N VAL A 105 16.81 4.13 3.00
CA VAL A 105 17.75 5.21 2.72
C VAL A 105 17.54 6.30 3.76
N VAL A 106 18.37 6.29 4.79
CA VAL A 106 18.43 7.32 5.84
C VAL A 106 19.83 7.90 5.90
N ALA A 107 19.98 9.21 6.06
CA ALA A 107 21.26 9.89 6.05
C ALA A 107 21.26 11.10 7.02
N PRO A 108 22.43 11.49 7.52
CA PRO A 108 22.53 12.71 8.33
C PRO A 108 22.10 13.95 7.54
N LEU A 109 21.61 14.98 8.24
CA LEU A 109 21.23 16.27 7.65
C LEU A 109 22.32 16.87 6.75
N GLN A 110 23.58 16.69 7.11
CA GLN A 110 24.76 17.24 6.39
C GLN A 110 24.93 16.66 4.98
N THR A 111 24.29 15.53 4.65
CA THR A 111 24.33 14.95 3.30
C THR A 111 23.48 15.73 2.30
N LEU A 112 22.58 16.59 2.76
CA LEU A 112 21.74 17.46 1.95
C LEU A 112 22.42 18.86 1.88
N SER A 113 22.91 19.27 0.70
CA SER A 113 23.44 20.61 0.50
C SER A 113 22.34 21.67 0.59
N ASP A 114 22.68 22.95 0.72
CA ASP A 114 21.68 24.02 0.75
C ASP A 114 21.00 24.16 -0.62
N GLU A 115 21.77 24.06 -1.71
CA GLU A 115 21.24 24.10 -3.07
C GLU A 115 20.25 22.96 -3.34
N GLN A 116 20.55 21.75 -2.84
CA GLN A 116 19.64 20.62 -2.95
C GLN A 116 18.39 20.81 -2.08
N ALA A 117 18.54 21.36 -0.88
CA ALA A 117 17.41 21.66 -0.01
C ALA A 117 16.46 22.67 -0.66
N ASP A 118 16.98 23.74 -1.25
CA ASP A 118 16.21 24.74 -1.98
C ASP A 118 15.53 24.14 -3.22
N GLN A 119 16.26 23.34 -4.00
CA GLN A 119 15.73 22.67 -5.19
C GLN A 119 14.52 21.78 -4.86
N PHE A 120 14.50 21.15 -3.70
CA PHE A 120 13.45 20.20 -3.28
C PHE A 120 12.50 20.79 -2.23
N TYR A 121 12.48 22.11 -2.08
CA TYR A 121 11.59 22.85 -1.17
C TYR A 121 11.69 22.37 0.29
N ILE A 122 12.92 22.08 0.76
CA ILE A 122 13.20 21.64 2.13
C ILE A 122 13.87 22.77 2.92
N ASP A 123 13.09 23.53 3.68
CA ASP A 123 13.63 24.53 4.62
C ASP A 123 14.23 23.82 5.84
N LYS A 124 15.57 23.70 5.86
CA LYS A 124 16.30 23.05 6.95
C LYS A 124 16.08 23.73 8.31
N THR A 125 15.99 25.06 8.32
CA THR A 125 15.80 25.84 9.54
C THR A 125 14.41 25.60 10.12
N GLN A 126 13.40 25.63 9.26
CA GLN A 126 12.02 25.35 9.67
C GLN A 126 11.86 23.91 10.14
N CYS A 127 12.45 22.95 9.43
CA CYS A 127 12.46 21.55 9.84
C CYS A 127 13.08 21.33 11.22
N GLN A 128 14.16 22.06 11.55
CA GLN A 128 14.77 22.01 12.88
C GLN A 128 13.84 22.57 13.97
N LYS A 129 13.12 23.66 13.70
CA LYS A 129 12.11 24.21 14.62
C LYS A 129 10.96 23.23 14.83
N HIS A 130 10.46 22.62 13.75
CA HIS A 130 9.38 21.63 13.82
C HIS A 130 9.81 20.39 14.63
N LEU A 131 11.07 19.95 14.48
CA LEU A 131 11.62 18.87 15.31
C LEU A 131 11.64 19.24 16.79
N GLN A 132 11.99 20.48 17.13
CA GLN A 132 11.98 20.94 18.52
C GLN A 132 10.56 20.92 19.10
N TYR A 133 9.56 21.39 18.35
CA TYR A 133 8.17 21.36 18.78
C TYR A 133 7.67 19.92 18.96
N LEU A 134 7.94 19.05 18.01
CA LEU A 134 7.55 17.63 18.09
C LEU A 134 8.19 16.95 19.32
N ARG A 135 9.47 17.25 19.60
CA ARG A 135 10.19 16.69 20.74
C ARG A 135 9.64 17.17 22.08
N GLN A 136 9.10 18.40 22.15
CA GLN A 136 8.50 18.97 23.35
C GLN A 136 7.08 18.50 23.59
N ASP A 137 6.38 18.06 22.55
CA ASP A 137 4.98 17.60 22.63
C ASP A 137 4.94 16.06 22.74
N GLU A 138 5.24 15.57 23.95
CA GLU A 138 5.18 14.13 24.24
C GLU A 138 3.76 13.57 24.08
N ASP A 139 2.73 14.38 24.35
CA ASP A 139 1.34 13.93 24.28
C ASP A 139 0.91 13.69 22.83
N LEU A 140 1.32 14.57 21.90
CA LEU A 140 1.11 14.33 20.47
C LEU A 140 1.85 13.08 20.00
N CYS A 141 3.10 12.89 20.41
CA CYS A 141 3.88 11.69 20.06
C CYS A 141 3.18 10.40 20.57
N LYS A 142 2.71 10.39 21.81
CA LYS A 142 1.94 9.26 22.39
C LYS A 142 0.65 9.00 21.62
N ALA A 143 -0.13 10.06 21.36
CA ALA A 143 -1.39 9.94 20.63
C ALA A 143 -1.19 9.41 19.19
N LEU A 144 -0.10 9.81 18.50
CA LEU A 144 0.28 9.25 17.20
C LEU A 144 0.64 7.76 17.28
N VAL A 145 1.39 7.34 18.30
CA VAL A 145 1.71 5.92 18.52
C VAL A 145 0.46 5.09 18.77
N GLU A 146 -0.46 5.58 19.60
CA GLU A 146 -1.74 4.92 19.88
C GLU A 146 -2.62 4.84 18.63
N ALA A 147 -2.67 5.88 17.81
CA ALA A 147 -3.37 5.89 16.55
C ALA A 147 -2.84 4.81 15.59
N PHE A 148 -1.52 4.61 15.54
CA PHE A 148 -0.90 3.53 14.76
C PHE A 148 -1.15 2.14 15.37
N ALA A 149 -1.22 2.00 16.69
CA ALA A 149 -1.57 0.75 17.35
C ALA A 149 -3.00 0.29 17.03
N GLN A 150 -3.89 1.26 16.83
CA GLN A 150 -5.31 1.05 16.49
C GLN A 150 -5.57 1.13 14.98
N ARG A 151 -4.52 0.99 14.17
CA ARG A 151 -4.68 1.01 12.70
C ARG A 151 -5.76 0.01 12.29
N PRO A 152 -6.80 0.45 11.54
CA PRO A 152 -7.79 -0.46 11.02
C PRO A 152 -7.12 -1.51 10.14
N ASP A 153 -7.52 -2.78 10.30
CA ASP A 153 -7.19 -3.79 9.31
C ASP A 153 -7.78 -3.35 7.97
N PHE A 154 -6.99 -3.40 6.92
CA PHE A 154 -7.54 -3.18 5.59
C PHE A 154 -8.52 -4.32 5.30
N PRO A 155 -9.82 -4.05 5.17
CA PRO A 155 -10.77 -5.09 4.84
C PRO A 155 -10.62 -5.44 3.37
N SER A 156 -9.56 -6.14 3.02
CA SER A 156 -9.56 -6.83 1.74
C SER A 156 -10.21 -8.17 1.97
N LEU A 157 -11.51 -8.22 1.76
CA LEU A 157 -12.30 -9.44 1.78
C LEU A 157 -12.05 -10.30 0.54
N ASP A 158 -11.49 -9.72 -0.51
CA ASP A 158 -11.18 -10.44 -1.76
C ASP A 158 -9.85 -11.20 -1.64
N PRO A 159 -9.86 -12.55 -1.72
CA PRO A 159 -8.65 -13.37 -1.66
C PRO A 159 -7.58 -13.00 -2.70
N ASP A 160 -7.97 -12.56 -3.91
CA ASP A 160 -7.03 -12.15 -4.96
C ASP A 160 -6.23 -10.90 -4.55
N ALA A 161 -6.84 -9.98 -3.80
CA ALA A 161 -6.19 -8.76 -3.33
C ALA A 161 -5.51 -8.93 -1.96
N ASN A 162 -5.90 -9.95 -1.18
CA ASN A 162 -5.45 -10.15 0.20
C ASN A 162 -4.81 -11.52 0.45
N LEU A 163 -4.03 -12.01 -0.50
CA LEU A 163 -3.36 -13.30 -0.39
C LEU A 163 -2.52 -13.44 0.89
N TYR A 164 -1.91 -12.35 1.36
CA TYR A 164 -1.04 -12.33 2.53
C TYR A 164 -1.72 -11.81 3.81
N GLY A 165 -2.96 -11.34 3.76
CA GLY A 165 -3.64 -10.70 4.89
C GLY A 165 -4.15 -11.67 5.96
N GLY A 166 -4.37 -12.94 5.64
CA GLY A 166 -4.87 -13.96 6.57
C GLY A 166 -3.80 -14.81 7.25
N GLY A 167 -2.53 -14.41 7.18
CA GLY A 167 -1.41 -15.21 7.70
C GLY A 167 -0.96 -16.32 6.74
N PHE A 168 -0.09 -17.22 7.24
CA PHE A 168 0.45 -18.31 6.44
C PHE A 168 -0.53 -19.50 6.39
N PHE A 169 -0.63 -20.12 5.22
CA PHE A 169 -1.40 -21.35 5.06
C PHE A 169 -0.83 -22.49 5.90
N SER A 170 -1.71 -23.32 6.43
CA SER A 170 -1.33 -24.50 7.20
C SER A 170 -0.61 -25.53 6.33
N ASP A 171 0.12 -26.47 6.94
CA ASP A 171 0.74 -27.58 6.21
C ASP A 171 -0.31 -28.51 5.56
N LYS A 172 -1.50 -28.60 6.17
CA LYS A 172 -2.64 -29.30 5.60
C LYS A 172 -3.09 -28.62 4.30
N ASP A 173 -3.29 -27.33 4.34
CA ASP A 173 -3.70 -26.55 3.16
C ASP A 173 -2.67 -26.61 2.04
N ARG A 174 -1.36 -26.52 2.38
CA ARG A 174 -0.28 -26.66 1.40
C ARG A 174 -0.29 -28.03 0.70
N LYS A 175 -0.57 -29.13 1.44
CA LYS A 175 -0.72 -30.45 0.85
C LYS A 175 -1.92 -30.52 -0.10
N GLN A 176 -3.05 -29.93 0.28
CA GLN A 176 -4.22 -29.84 -0.59
C GLN A 176 -3.95 -29.03 -1.86
N MET A 177 -3.26 -27.89 -1.75
CA MET A 177 -2.83 -27.11 -2.93
C MET A 177 -1.95 -27.92 -3.88
N GLN A 178 -1.02 -28.74 -3.35
CA GLN A 178 -0.21 -29.64 -4.17
C GLN A 178 -1.05 -30.69 -4.88
N GLN A 179 -2.10 -31.22 -4.23
CA GLN A 179 -3.03 -32.17 -4.84
C GLN A 179 -3.85 -31.51 -5.95
N VAL A 180 -4.32 -30.27 -5.76
CA VAL A 180 -4.98 -29.50 -6.83
C VAL A 180 -4.10 -29.42 -8.08
N HIS A 181 -2.82 -29.09 -7.92
CA HIS A 181 -1.88 -28.99 -9.05
C HIS A 181 -1.55 -30.35 -9.71
N ALA A 182 -1.68 -31.46 -8.97
CA ALA A 182 -1.34 -32.79 -9.47
C ALA A 182 -2.52 -33.52 -10.13
N GLN A 183 -3.75 -33.09 -9.87
CA GLN A 183 -4.96 -33.76 -10.37
C GLN A 183 -5.50 -33.10 -11.64
N ASP A 184 -6.24 -33.90 -12.44
CA ASP A 184 -6.95 -33.41 -13.60
C ASP A 184 -8.07 -32.44 -13.16
N PRO A 185 -8.17 -31.24 -13.73
CA PRO A 185 -9.19 -30.25 -13.38
C PRO A 185 -10.65 -30.77 -13.52
N SER A 186 -10.89 -31.76 -14.38
CA SER A 186 -12.21 -32.38 -14.49
C SER A 186 -12.66 -33.13 -13.24
N THR A 187 -11.72 -33.45 -12.34
CA THR A 187 -11.99 -34.10 -11.04
C THR A 187 -12.23 -33.13 -9.89
N TRP A 188 -12.16 -31.83 -10.13
CA TRP A 188 -12.36 -30.80 -9.11
C TRP A 188 -13.84 -30.57 -8.81
N ASN A 189 -14.48 -31.58 -8.24
CA ASN A 189 -15.87 -31.54 -7.85
C ASN A 189 -16.01 -30.92 -6.45
N GLU A 190 -17.24 -30.54 -6.11
CA GLU A 190 -17.56 -30.04 -4.77
C GLU A 190 -17.10 -31.03 -3.69
N GLY A 191 -16.37 -30.56 -2.70
CA GLY A 191 -15.82 -31.39 -1.62
C GLY A 191 -14.59 -32.23 -1.97
N ALA A 192 -14.06 -32.18 -3.19
CA ALA A 192 -12.83 -32.88 -3.57
C ALA A 192 -11.62 -32.43 -2.77
N PHE A 193 -11.59 -31.15 -2.39
CA PHE A 193 -10.57 -30.54 -1.55
C PHE A 193 -11.23 -29.86 -0.36
N VAL A 194 -10.62 -30.01 0.83
CA VAL A 194 -11.13 -29.41 2.08
C VAL A 194 -10.04 -28.56 2.68
N PHE A 195 -10.12 -27.25 2.44
CA PHE A 195 -9.19 -26.29 2.99
C PHE A 195 -9.60 -25.85 4.41
N SER A 196 -8.61 -25.49 5.21
CA SER A 196 -8.84 -24.86 6.51
C SER A 196 -8.98 -23.36 6.38
N ASP A 197 -8.42 -22.78 5.32
CA ASP A 197 -8.43 -21.36 5.00
C ASP A 197 -9.43 -21.08 3.88
N SER A 198 -10.50 -20.34 4.19
CA SER A 198 -11.60 -20.03 3.25
C SER A 198 -11.16 -19.24 2.00
N ARG A 199 -10.00 -18.59 2.03
CA ARG A 199 -9.44 -17.94 0.84
C ARG A 199 -9.18 -18.93 -0.28
N LEU A 200 -8.76 -20.15 0.09
CA LEU A 200 -8.39 -21.19 -0.87
C LEU A 200 -9.60 -21.77 -1.63
N ASP A 201 -10.76 -21.84 -0.99
CA ASP A 201 -12.00 -22.26 -1.67
C ASP A 201 -12.35 -21.26 -2.78
N ALA A 202 -12.36 -19.98 -2.49
CA ALA A 202 -12.63 -18.94 -3.48
C ALA A 202 -11.56 -18.90 -4.59
N MET A 203 -10.29 -19.10 -4.23
CA MET A 203 -9.19 -19.14 -5.20
C MET A 203 -9.26 -20.36 -6.11
N LEU A 204 -9.62 -21.53 -5.60
CA LEU A 204 -9.82 -22.76 -6.41
C LEU A 204 -10.94 -22.57 -7.41
N PHE A 205 -12.09 -22.05 -6.97
CA PHE A 205 -13.20 -21.71 -7.86
C PHE A 205 -12.77 -20.77 -8.99
N ARG A 206 -12.08 -19.68 -8.64
CA ARG A 206 -11.59 -18.70 -9.62
C ARG A 206 -10.51 -19.26 -10.54
N LEU A 207 -9.66 -20.15 -10.05
CA LEU A 207 -8.67 -20.86 -10.87
C LEU A 207 -9.38 -21.72 -11.92
N LYS A 208 -10.40 -22.49 -11.53
CA LYS A 208 -11.24 -23.29 -12.42
C LYS A 208 -11.93 -22.41 -13.45
N ALA A 209 -12.59 -21.35 -13.01
CA ALA A 209 -13.35 -20.46 -13.89
C ALA A 209 -12.48 -19.73 -14.92
N ARG A 210 -11.26 -19.32 -14.56
CA ARG A 210 -10.34 -18.61 -15.47
C ARG A 210 -9.68 -19.53 -16.50
N ASN A 211 -9.30 -20.74 -16.08
CA ASN A 211 -8.46 -21.62 -16.91
C ASN A 211 -9.25 -22.77 -17.54
N TYR A 212 -10.36 -23.15 -16.96
CA TYR A 212 -11.16 -24.33 -17.37
C TYR A 212 -12.67 -23.99 -17.41
N PRO A 213 -13.08 -22.89 -18.09
CA PRO A 213 -14.49 -22.45 -18.09
C PRO A 213 -15.45 -23.51 -18.61
N HIS A 214 -15.01 -24.39 -19.50
CA HIS A 214 -15.80 -25.50 -20.05
C HIS A 214 -16.12 -26.62 -19.03
N LEU A 215 -15.47 -26.59 -17.85
CA LEU A 215 -15.71 -27.55 -16.75
C LEU A 215 -16.64 -26.97 -15.67
N LEU A 216 -17.11 -25.74 -15.81
CA LEU A 216 -18.03 -25.14 -14.86
C LEU A 216 -19.43 -25.75 -14.98
N SER A 217 -20.07 -26.01 -13.85
CA SER A 217 -21.52 -26.29 -13.82
C SER A 217 -22.32 -25.04 -14.15
N GLY A 218 -23.64 -25.18 -14.35
CA GLY A 218 -24.53 -24.03 -14.57
C GLY A 218 -24.49 -23.03 -13.42
N ASP A 219 -24.51 -23.52 -12.18
CA ASP A 219 -24.46 -22.68 -10.97
C ASP A 219 -23.09 -21.99 -10.82
N GLU A 220 -21.98 -22.69 -11.12
CA GLU A 220 -20.65 -22.13 -11.13
C GLU A 220 -20.49 -21.05 -12.20
N MET A 221 -21.09 -21.23 -13.40
CA MET A 221 -21.09 -20.19 -14.44
C MET A 221 -21.82 -18.93 -13.97
N GLN A 222 -23.01 -19.09 -13.38
CA GLN A 222 -23.78 -17.97 -12.84
C GLN A 222 -23.01 -17.24 -11.73
N ALA A 223 -22.39 -17.98 -10.80
CA ALA A 223 -21.57 -17.40 -9.74
C ALA A 223 -20.34 -16.65 -10.30
N TRP A 224 -19.73 -17.18 -11.37
CA TRP A 224 -18.61 -16.53 -12.03
C TRP A 224 -19.01 -15.25 -12.75
N ASP A 225 -20.17 -15.24 -13.42
CA ASP A 225 -20.69 -14.03 -14.08
C ASP A 225 -21.09 -12.97 -13.07
N ALA A 226 -21.71 -13.34 -11.95
CA ALA A 226 -22.00 -12.44 -10.86
C ALA A 226 -20.73 -11.79 -10.29
N PHE A 227 -19.69 -12.59 -10.04
CA PHE A 227 -18.39 -12.09 -9.56
C PHE A 227 -17.74 -11.13 -10.57
N ARG A 228 -17.75 -11.44 -11.87
CA ARG A 228 -17.22 -10.54 -12.90
C ARG A 228 -18.00 -9.25 -12.97
N SER A 229 -19.32 -9.31 -12.90
CA SER A 229 -20.21 -8.14 -12.93
C SER A 229 -19.92 -7.22 -11.75
N GLU A 230 -19.86 -7.76 -10.54
CA GLU A 230 -19.52 -6.99 -9.35
C GLU A 230 -18.14 -6.32 -9.48
N ARG A 231 -17.13 -7.06 -9.95
CA ARG A 231 -15.75 -6.56 -10.01
C ARG A 231 -15.50 -5.58 -11.15
N LEU A 232 -16.14 -5.77 -12.30
CA LEU A 232 -15.86 -4.97 -13.51
C LEU A 232 -16.84 -3.82 -13.69
N LEU A 233 -18.05 -3.90 -13.15
CA LEU A 233 -19.10 -2.91 -13.39
C LEU A 233 -19.39 -2.06 -12.14
N ASP A 234 -19.12 -2.56 -10.92
CA ASP A 234 -19.41 -1.85 -9.68
C ASP A 234 -18.13 -1.33 -9.01
N ALA A 235 -17.90 -0.02 -9.15
CA ALA A 235 -16.76 0.67 -8.52
C ALA A 235 -16.83 0.66 -6.98
N SER A 236 -18.04 0.61 -6.40
CA SER A 236 -18.23 0.65 -4.95
C SER A 236 -17.90 -0.66 -4.27
N ALA A 237 -18.15 -1.79 -4.95
CA ALA A 237 -17.97 -3.12 -4.41
C ALA A 237 -16.49 -3.54 -4.33
N SER A 238 -15.69 -3.14 -5.30
CA SER A 238 -14.30 -3.65 -5.43
C SER A 238 -13.21 -2.65 -5.08
N GLY A 239 -13.52 -1.34 -5.07
CA GLY A 239 -12.50 -0.28 -5.03
C GLY A 239 -11.50 -0.36 -6.19
N ALA A 240 -11.77 -1.23 -7.17
CA ALA A 240 -10.95 -1.48 -8.33
C ALA A 240 -11.39 -0.60 -9.50
N ARG A 241 -10.55 -0.53 -10.51
CA ARG A 241 -10.87 0.14 -11.77
C ARG A 241 -11.98 -0.63 -12.49
N THR A 242 -13.09 0.06 -12.81
CA THR A 242 -14.18 -0.53 -13.60
C THR A 242 -13.83 -0.62 -15.08
N TYR A 243 -14.61 -1.41 -15.83
CA TYR A 243 -14.50 -1.48 -17.28
C TYR A 243 -14.68 -0.10 -17.94
N GLU A 244 -15.63 0.69 -17.45
CA GLU A 244 -15.86 2.05 -17.98
C GLU A 244 -14.63 2.95 -17.83
N HIS A 245 -14.02 2.96 -16.63
CA HIS A 245 -12.78 3.71 -16.40
C HIS A 245 -11.65 3.23 -17.30
N PHE A 246 -11.51 1.92 -17.45
CA PHE A 246 -10.48 1.32 -18.31
C PHE A 246 -10.68 1.70 -19.78
N ALA A 247 -11.90 1.58 -20.32
CA ALA A 247 -12.22 1.94 -21.69
C ALA A 247 -11.98 3.43 -21.96
N LYS A 248 -12.35 4.30 -21.01
CA LYS A 248 -12.06 5.73 -21.11
C LYS A 248 -10.57 6.01 -21.21
N GLU A 249 -9.74 5.40 -20.33
CA GLU A 249 -8.30 5.58 -20.37
C GLU A 249 -7.67 5.06 -21.67
N LEU A 250 -8.15 3.92 -22.20
CA LEU A 250 -7.69 3.40 -23.50
C LEU A 250 -7.97 4.39 -24.62
N ASN A 251 -9.16 4.96 -24.68
CA ASN A 251 -9.53 5.95 -25.68
C ASN A 251 -8.65 7.21 -25.57
N GLU A 252 -8.46 7.73 -24.36
CA GLU A 252 -7.59 8.90 -24.13
C GLU A 252 -6.13 8.64 -24.52
N LEU A 253 -5.62 7.43 -24.31
CA LEU A 253 -4.28 7.04 -24.75
C LEU A 253 -4.20 6.90 -26.28
N GLY A 254 -5.24 6.34 -26.90
CA GLY A 254 -5.34 6.20 -28.36
C GLY A 254 -5.34 7.56 -29.08
N GLU A 255 -6.05 8.55 -28.55
CA GLU A 255 -6.06 9.91 -29.09
C GLU A 255 -4.68 10.61 -29.01
N LYS A 256 -3.89 10.28 -28.01
CA LYS A 256 -2.58 10.90 -27.71
C LYS A 256 -1.42 10.23 -28.46
N THR A 257 -1.58 9.00 -28.96
CA THR A 257 -0.50 8.26 -29.61
C THR A 257 -0.69 8.18 -31.13
N LYS A 258 0.42 8.32 -31.86
CA LYS A 258 0.48 8.09 -33.31
C LYS A 258 1.39 6.92 -33.68
N ASP A 259 1.95 6.26 -32.69
CA ASP A 259 2.85 5.14 -32.87
C ASP A 259 2.04 3.86 -33.18
N PRO A 260 2.19 3.25 -34.39
CA PRO A 260 1.41 2.08 -34.79
C PRO A 260 1.57 0.89 -33.83
N ALA A 261 2.77 0.70 -33.27
CA ALA A 261 3.02 -0.39 -32.32
C ALA A 261 2.23 -0.20 -31.02
N LYS A 262 2.12 1.02 -30.54
CA LYS A 262 1.32 1.35 -29.36
C LYS A 262 -0.17 1.23 -29.64
N ILE A 263 -0.63 1.63 -30.83
CA ILE A 263 -2.03 1.49 -31.24
C ILE A 263 -2.41 0.00 -31.25
N ALA A 264 -1.59 -0.87 -31.83
CA ALA A 264 -1.85 -2.31 -31.83
C ALA A 264 -1.98 -2.88 -30.41
N ILE A 265 -1.14 -2.44 -29.46
CA ILE A 265 -1.25 -2.86 -28.06
C ILE A 265 -2.57 -2.39 -27.42
N LEU A 266 -3.02 -1.16 -27.72
CA LEU A 266 -4.29 -0.64 -27.19
C LEU A 266 -5.49 -1.42 -27.76
N GLU A 267 -5.43 -1.81 -29.04
CA GLU A 267 -6.45 -2.65 -29.67
C GLU A 267 -6.51 -4.05 -29.05
N GLU A 268 -5.35 -4.68 -28.79
CA GLU A 268 -5.28 -5.98 -28.11
C GLU A 268 -5.84 -5.89 -26.67
N LEU A 269 -5.53 -4.80 -25.95
CA LEU A 269 -6.07 -4.56 -24.61
C LEU A 269 -7.59 -4.35 -24.64
N HIS A 270 -8.11 -3.69 -25.65
CA HIS A 270 -9.56 -3.53 -25.83
C HIS A 270 -10.25 -4.87 -26.07
N MET A 271 -9.75 -5.67 -27.02
CA MET A 271 -10.27 -7.02 -27.27
C MET A 271 -10.21 -7.92 -26.04
N TYR A 272 -9.11 -7.84 -25.27
CA TYR A 272 -9.02 -8.58 -24.00
C TYR A 272 -10.10 -8.14 -23.02
N ALA A 273 -10.31 -6.85 -22.86
CA ALA A 273 -11.32 -6.33 -21.93
C ALA A 273 -12.74 -6.76 -22.33
N GLU A 274 -13.05 -6.77 -23.65
CA GLU A 274 -14.33 -7.30 -24.17
C GLU A 274 -14.48 -8.79 -23.88
N SER A 275 -13.40 -9.57 -24.00
CA SER A 275 -13.43 -11.02 -23.77
C SER A 275 -13.74 -11.42 -22.32
N ILE A 276 -13.41 -10.54 -21.36
CA ILE A 276 -13.69 -10.76 -19.93
C ILE A 276 -14.96 -10.06 -19.45
N TYR A 277 -15.62 -9.27 -20.30
CA TYR A 277 -16.86 -8.58 -19.97
C TYR A 277 -17.94 -9.62 -19.64
N PRO A 278 -18.69 -9.47 -18.52
CA PRO A 278 -19.74 -10.42 -18.16
C PRO A 278 -20.85 -10.40 -19.22
N MET A 279 -21.22 -11.57 -19.69
CA MET A 279 -22.39 -11.70 -20.57
C MET A 279 -23.64 -11.63 -19.69
N SER A 280 -24.42 -10.56 -19.85
CA SER A 280 -25.71 -10.35 -19.18
C SER A 280 -26.78 -11.37 -19.64
#